data_30722b5614749b26d71f528bf4b60736
#
_entry.id   30722b5614749b26d71f528bf4b60736
#
_cell.length_a   1.000
_cell.length_b   1.000
_cell.length_c   1.000
_cell.angle_alpha   90.00
_cell.angle_beta   90.00
_cell.angle_gamma   90.00
#
_symmetry.space_group_name_H-M   'P 1'
#
loop_
_entity.id
_entity.type
_entity.pdbx_description
1 polymer ?
#
loop_
_entity_poly.entity_id
_entity_poly.type
_entity_poly.pdbx_seq_one_letter_code
_entity_poly.pdbx_strand_id
1 'polypeptide(L)'
;MRVWLISFLLVALGWAAQSDLEMARDRQDRAALEKLAEQAAAAEQKADNDAAAHYRAAVAYSYLAEVAQEQRDKGAVKRAAEPGIRSAERAVALKPDVAEYRRILGTLYGQIVPVNVLIGLSYGKKSQDSIAKAIELDPKSSEAYVSRGVGNYYVPSGLGGGVDLAIRDFQKAIELNPKSDEAYLWLGLAMRKSNRNAEARKAFSKSLELNPNRVWTKQQLEKTPAN
;
A
#
# COMPACT_ATOMS: atom_id res chain seq x y z
N MET A 1 -24.57 -28.26 13.06
CA MET A 1 -24.31 -28.05 11.63
C MET A 1 -24.51 -26.61 11.11
N ARG A 2 -25.13 -25.67 11.83
CA ARG A 2 -25.38 -24.28 11.34
C ARG A 2 -24.19 -23.31 11.51
N VAL A 3 -23.28 -23.54 12.43
CA VAL A 3 -22.17 -22.62 12.72
C VAL A 3 -21.06 -22.63 11.64
N TRP A 4 -20.82 -23.76 10.99
CA TRP A 4 -19.78 -23.89 9.95
C TRP A 4 -20.12 -23.20 8.63
N LEU A 5 -21.39 -23.09 8.28
CA LEU A 5 -21.83 -22.42 7.05
C LEU A 5 -21.67 -20.90 7.13
N ILE A 6 -21.85 -20.30 8.30
CA ILE A 6 -21.71 -18.85 8.50
C ILE A 6 -20.24 -18.41 8.39
N SER A 7 -19.31 -19.22 8.92
CA SER A 7 -17.87 -18.92 8.82
C SER A 7 -17.35 -18.97 7.39
N PHE A 8 -17.79 -19.92 6.58
CA PHE A 8 -17.42 -20.01 5.16
C PHE A 8 -17.98 -18.84 4.32
N LEU A 9 -19.18 -18.39 4.61
CA LEU A 9 -19.81 -17.27 3.89
C LEU A 9 -19.09 -15.95 4.19
N LEU A 10 -18.69 -15.71 5.43
CA LEU A 10 -17.95 -14.51 5.84
C LEU A 10 -16.54 -14.46 5.24
N VAL A 11 -15.86 -15.58 5.12
CA VAL A 11 -14.54 -15.66 4.46
C VAL A 11 -14.69 -15.38 2.96
N ALA A 12 -15.65 -16.00 2.28
CA ALA A 12 -15.87 -15.79 0.85
C ALA A 12 -16.26 -14.33 0.52
N LEU A 13 -17.06 -13.68 1.33
CA LEU A 13 -17.39 -12.25 1.19
C LEU A 13 -16.18 -11.33 1.41
N GLY A 14 -15.28 -11.68 2.32
CA GLY A 14 -14.04 -10.95 2.55
C GLY A 14 -13.09 -11.01 1.35
N TRP A 15 -12.97 -12.17 0.70
CA TRP A 15 -12.13 -12.34 -0.49
C TRP A 15 -12.69 -11.62 -1.72
N ALA A 16 -14.00 -11.64 -1.93
CA ALA A 16 -14.64 -10.89 -3.01
C ALA A 16 -14.44 -9.39 -2.87
N ALA A 17 -14.62 -8.84 -1.67
CA ALA A 17 -14.41 -7.42 -1.40
C ALA A 17 -12.95 -6.99 -1.58
N GLN A 18 -11.97 -7.83 -1.23
CA GLN A 18 -10.55 -7.57 -1.46
C GLN A 18 -10.23 -7.53 -2.95
N SER A 19 -10.76 -8.48 -3.73
CA SER A 19 -10.62 -8.52 -5.19
C SER A 19 -11.21 -7.28 -5.86
N ASP A 20 -12.36 -6.78 -5.39
CA ASP A 20 -12.98 -5.57 -5.94
C ASP A 20 -12.15 -4.31 -5.67
N LEU A 21 -11.55 -4.21 -4.48
CA LEU A 21 -10.64 -3.12 -4.12
C LEU A 21 -9.38 -3.13 -5.01
N GLU A 22 -8.78 -4.30 -5.22
CA GLU A 22 -7.61 -4.46 -6.08
C GLU A 22 -7.94 -4.11 -7.53
N MET A 23 -9.06 -4.60 -8.06
CA MET A 23 -9.50 -4.26 -9.42
C MET A 23 -9.74 -2.76 -9.60
N ALA A 24 -10.37 -2.09 -8.64
CA ALA A 24 -10.63 -0.66 -8.70
C ALA A 24 -9.32 0.15 -8.62
N ARG A 25 -8.38 -0.24 -7.76
CA ARG A 25 -7.03 0.33 -7.68
C ARG A 25 -6.30 0.18 -9.02
N ASP A 26 -6.28 -1.03 -9.57
CA ASP A 26 -5.53 -1.35 -10.79
C ASP A 26 -6.03 -0.56 -12.00
N ARG A 27 -7.32 -0.29 -12.05
CA ARG A 27 -7.96 0.55 -13.08
C ARG A 27 -7.93 2.04 -12.79
N GLN A 28 -7.39 2.45 -11.63
CA GLN A 28 -7.46 3.82 -11.13
C GLN A 28 -8.90 4.36 -11.03
N ASP A 29 -9.85 3.46 -10.73
CA ASP A 29 -11.27 3.79 -10.57
C ASP A 29 -11.55 4.37 -9.17
N ARG A 30 -11.36 5.67 -9.06
CA ARG A 30 -11.54 6.40 -7.80
C ARG A 30 -12.97 6.34 -7.28
N ALA A 31 -13.96 6.41 -8.15
CA ALA A 31 -15.35 6.39 -7.75
C ALA A 31 -15.74 5.04 -7.13
N ALA A 32 -15.26 3.93 -7.73
CA ALA A 32 -15.43 2.61 -7.14
C ALA A 32 -14.72 2.50 -5.79
N LEU A 33 -13.49 3.00 -5.66
CA LEU A 33 -12.75 3.00 -4.39
C LEU A 33 -13.42 3.84 -3.30
N GLU A 34 -13.96 5.02 -3.64
CA GLU A 34 -14.72 5.85 -2.71
C GLU A 34 -15.93 5.09 -2.16
N LYS A 35 -16.72 4.48 -3.04
CA LYS A 35 -17.87 3.66 -2.63
C LYS A 35 -17.47 2.47 -1.74
N LEU A 36 -16.41 1.76 -2.09
CA LEU A 36 -15.92 0.61 -1.31
C LEU A 36 -15.38 1.06 0.06
N ALA A 37 -14.69 2.19 0.14
CA ALA A 37 -14.21 2.76 1.39
C ALA A 37 -15.36 3.20 2.31
N GLU A 38 -16.41 3.83 1.76
CA GLU A 38 -17.63 4.19 2.50
C GLU A 38 -18.35 2.94 3.05
N GLN A 39 -18.45 1.88 2.25
CA GLN A 39 -19.04 0.62 2.69
C GLN A 39 -18.23 -0.03 3.83
N ALA A 40 -16.92 -0.03 3.72
CA ALA A 40 -16.03 -0.56 4.75
C ALA A 40 -16.10 0.28 6.04
N ALA A 41 -16.16 1.61 5.93
CA ALA A 41 -16.34 2.52 7.06
C ALA A 41 -17.68 2.32 7.76
N ALA A 42 -18.76 2.11 7.01
CA ALA A 42 -20.08 1.80 7.59
C ALA A 42 -20.11 0.43 8.30
N ALA A 43 -19.33 -0.52 7.82
CA ALA A 43 -19.18 -1.83 8.45
C ALA A 43 -18.37 -1.76 9.77
N GLU A 44 -17.26 -1.00 9.80
CA GLU A 44 -16.46 -0.82 11.03
C GLU A 44 -17.25 -0.12 12.14
N GLN A 45 -18.09 0.87 11.82
CA GLN A 45 -18.94 1.56 12.79
C GLN A 45 -19.93 0.61 13.51
N LYS A 46 -20.35 -0.45 12.82
CA LYS A 46 -21.24 -1.49 13.40
C LYS A 46 -20.49 -2.56 14.20
N ALA A 47 -19.17 -2.57 14.09
CA ALA A 47 -18.29 -3.61 14.65
C ALA A 47 -17.06 -2.98 15.34
N ASP A 48 -17.27 -2.01 16.23
CA ASP A 48 -16.23 -1.18 16.87
C ASP A 48 -15.13 -1.98 17.58
N ASN A 49 -15.42 -3.20 18.03
CA ASN A 49 -14.45 -4.09 18.67
C ASN A 49 -13.89 -5.18 17.72
N ASP A 50 -14.17 -5.11 16.41
CA ASP A 50 -13.60 -6.01 15.41
C ASP A 50 -12.39 -5.36 14.70
N ALA A 51 -11.19 -5.74 15.14
CA ALA A 51 -9.93 -5.27 14.52
C ALA A 51 -9.88 -5.55 13.01
N ALA A 52 -10.49 -6.63 12.54
CA ALA A 52 -10.51 -6.96 11.11
C ALA A 52 -11.44 -6.04 10.32
N ALA A 53 -12.53 -5.54 10.91
CA ALA A 53 -13.39 -4.54 10.28
C ALA A 53 -12.63 -3.22 10.08
N HIS A 54 -11.96 -2.73 11.12
CA HIS A 54 -11.11 -1.54 11.06
C HIS A 54 -9.96 -1.70 10.05
N TYR A 55 -9.31 -2.86 10.02
CA TYR A 55 -8.28 -3.16 9.04
C TYR A 55 -8.81 -3.09 7.60
N ARG A 56 -10.00 -3.68 7.32
CA ARG A 56 -10.60 -3.63 5.96
C ARG A 56 -10.90 -2.19 5.52
N ALA A 57 -11.40 -1.35 6.41
CA ALA A 57 -11.61 0.06 6.13
C ALA A 57 -10.28 0.79 5.85
N ALA A 58 -9.24 0.53 6.66
CA ALA A 58 -7.92 1.09 6.46
C ALA A 58 -7.32 0.70 5.10
N VAL A 59 -7.46 -0.56 4.66
CA VAL A 59 -7.02 -1.02 3.32
C VAL A 59 -7.76 -0.28 2.21
N ALA A 60 -9.08 -0.15 2.31
CA ALA A 60 -9.87 0.56 1.30
C ALA A 60 -9.46 2.03 1.16
N TYR A 61 -9.28 2.72 2.29
CA TYR A 61 -8.77 4.09 2.29
C TYR A 61 -7.31 4.20 1.81
N SER A 62 -6.46 3.20 2.07
CA SER A 62 -5.09 3.18 1.57
C SER A 62 -5.05 3.09 0.04
N TYR A 63 -5.88 2.25 -0.58
CA TYR A 63 -5.96 2.17 -2.04
C TYR A 63 -6.55 3.44 -2.66
N LEU A 64 -7.54 4.06 -2.01
CA LEU A 64 -8.07 5.35 -2.44
C LEU A 64 -7.01 6.45 -2.38
N ALA A 65 -6.21 6.50 -1.30
CA ALA A 65 -5.10 7.44 -1.16
C ALA A 65 -3.99 7.17 -2.19
N GLU A 66 -3.68 5.90 -2.48
CA GLU A 66 -2.70 5.49 -3.49
C GLU A 66 -3.10 5.99 -4.87
N VAL A 67 -4.33 5.72 -5.32
CA VAL A 67 -4.83 6.18 -6.63
C VAL A 67 -4.86 7.72 -6.70
N ALA A 68 -5.22 8.39 -5.61
CA ALA A 68 -5.15 9.85 -5.55
C ALA A 68 -3.70 10.38 -5.68
N GLN A 69 -2.70 9.68 -5.10
CA GLN A 69 -1.28 10.01 -5.29
C GLN A 69 -0.82 9.81 -6.74
N GLU A 70 -1.20 8.70 -7.37
CA GLU A 70 -0.89 8.41 -8.77
C GLU A 70 -1.45 9.50 -9.70
N GLN A 71 -2.63 10.03 -9.37
CA GLN A 71 -3.31 11.13 -10.05
C GLN A 71 -2.83 12.52 -9.60
N ARG A 72 -1.89 12.61 -8.63
CA ARG A 72 -1.31 13.84 -8.08
C ARG A 72 -2.30 14.78 -7.40
N ASP A 73 -3.42 14.25 -6.90
CA ASP A 73 -4.44 15.00 -6.15
C ASP A 73 -4.16 14.95 -4.64
N LYS A 74 -3.33 15.89 -4.16
CA LYS A 74 -2.96 16.00 -2.73
C LYS A 74 -4.17 16.18 -1.80
N GLY A 75 -5.21 16.88 -2.26
CA GLY A 75 -6.43 17.08 -1.48
C GLY A 75 -7.19 15.77 -1.27
N ALA A 76 -7.31 14.95 -2.33
CA ALA A 76 -7.92 13.64 -2.23
C ALA A 76 -7.06 12.67 -1.40
N VAL A 77 -5.73 12.71 -1.52
CA VAL A 77 -4.82 11.95 -0.64
C VAL A 77 -5.14 12.22 0.82
N LYS A 78 -5.22 13.50 1.21
CA LYS A 78 -5.53 13.87 2.59
C LYS A 78 -6.90 13.34 3.04
N ARG A 79 -7.94 13.57 2.22
CA ARG A 79 -9.31 13.12 2.53
C ARG A 79 -9.42 11.60 2.69
N ALA A 80 -8.62 10.83 1.96
CA ALA A 80 -8.59 9.38 2.08
C ALA A 80 -7.70 8.91 3.24
N ALA A 81 -6.49 9.43 3.37
CA ALA A 81 -5.53 8.95 4.34
C ALA A 81 -5.96 9.23 5.80
N GLU A 82 -6.57 10.38 6.11
CA GLU A 82 -6.96 10.71 7.48
C GLU A 82 -7.98 9.72 8.09
N PRO A 83 -9.10 9.35 7.45
CA PRO A 83 -9.97 8.30 7.97
C PRO A 83 -9.28 6.93 7.99
N GLY A 84 -8.50 6.59 6.96
CA GLY A 84 -7.74 5.34 6.92
C GLY A 84 -6.75 5.19 8.09
N ILE A 85 -6.06 6.28 8.46
CA ILE A 85 -5.18 6.31 9.64
C ILE A 85 -5.96 5.98 10.92
N ARG A 86 -7.13 6.62 11.14
CA ARG A 86 -7.95 6.33 12.33
C ARG A 86 -8.39 4.87 12.40
N SER A 87 -8.84 4.32 11.28
CA SER A 87 -9.20 2.90 11.21
C SER A 87 -8.01 1.98 11.47
N ALA A 88 -6.84 2.26 10.88
CA ALA A 88 -5.62 1.48 11.11
C ALA A 88 -5.12 1.59 12.56
N GLU A 89 -5.13 2.78 13.17
CA GLU A 89 -4.79 2.99 14.59
C GLU A 89 -5.71 2.17 15.49
N ARG A 90 -7.01 2.11 15.20
CA ARG A 90 -7.95 1.30 15.97
C ARG A 90 -7.70 -0.20 15.79
N ALA A 91 -7.43 -0.68 14.56
CA ALA A 91 -7.07 -2.07 14.32
C ALA A 91 -5.82 -2.49 15.12
N VAL A 92 -4.78 -1.65 15.11
CA VAL A 92 -3.53 -1.88 15.89
C VAL A 92 -3.79 -1.81 17.39
N ALA A 93 -4.63 -0.89 17.88
CA ALA A 93 -4.97 -0.80 19.31
C ALA A 93 -5.68 -2.07 19.80
N LEU A 94 -6.55 -2.66 18.98
CA LEU A 94 -7.27 -3.90 19.30
C LEU A 94 -6.39 -5.15 19.21
N LYS A 95 -5.44 -5.18 18.25
CA LYS A 95 -4.52 -6.30 18.02
C LYS A 95 -3.13 -5.78 17.64
N PRO A 96 -2.28 -5.44 18.62
CA PRO A 96 -0.99 -4.77 18.40
C PRO A 96 0.07 -5.64 17.73
N ASP A 97 -0.07 -6.97 17.78
CA ASP A 97 0.94 -7.93 17.32
C ASP A 97 0.61 -8.51 15.93
N VAL A 98 -0.35 -7.92 15.20
CA VAL A 98 -0.64 -8.30 13.82
C VAL A 98 0.24 -7.46 12.89
N ALA A 99 1.22 -8.10 12.24
CA ALA A 99 2.18 -7.45 11.35
C ALA A 99 1.49 -6.61 10.26
N GLU A 100 0.46 -7.16 9.65
CA GLU A 100 -0.25 -6.53 8.54
C GLU A 100 -1.00 -5.25 8.96
N TYR A 101 -1.52 -5.19 10.20
CA TYR A 101 -2.15 -3.97 10.72
C TYR A 101 -1.12 -2.86 10.92
N ARG A 102 0.09 -3.22 11.40
CA ARG A 102 1.22 -2.29 11.51
C ARG A 102 1.68 -1.81 10.14
N ARG A 103 1.74 -2.70 9.15
CA ARG A 103 2.12 -2.36 7.77
C ARG A 103 1.17 -1.33 7.16
N ILE A 104 -0.14 -1.60 7.19
CA ILE A 104 -1.16 -0.67 6.66
C ILE A 104 -1.14 0.67 7.38
N LEU A 105 -0.99 0.68 8.70
CA LEU A 105 -0.85 1.93 9.46
C LEU A 105 0.37 2.73 9.00
N GLY A 106 1.53 2.07 8.86
CA GLY A 106 2.76 2.70 8.37
C GLY A 106 2.63 3.21 6.94
N THR A 107 1.96 2.45 6.06
CA THR A 107 1.68 2.85 4.67
C THR A 107 0.83 4.12 4.63
N LEU A 108 -0.28 4.17 5.37
CA LEU A 108 -1.16 5.35 5.44
C LEU A 108 -0.45 6.58 6.01
N TYR A 109 0.37 6.41 7.06
CA TYR A 109 1.24 7.48 7.54
C TYR A 109 2.20 7.98 6.46
N GLY A 110 2.78 7.08 5.65
CA GLY A 110 3.66 7.44 4.53
C GLY A 110 2.91 8.16 3.41
N GLN A 111 1.71 7.72 3.09
CA GLN A 111 0.90 8.30 2.01
C GLN A 111 0.51 9.76 2.27
N ILE A 112 0.29 10.16 3.51
CA ILE A 112 -0.08 11.55 3.85
C ILE A 112 1.13 12.51 3.89
N VAL A 113 2.35 11.99 4.03
CA VAL A 113 3.59 12.80 4.13
C VAL A 113 3.75 13.83 3.01
N PRO A 114 3.50 13.51 1.72
CA PRO A 114 3.71 14.47 0.62
C PRO A 114 2.68 15.60 0.56
N VAL A 115 1.66 15.60 1.42
CA VAL A 115 0.59 16.61 1.39
C VAL A 115 1.15 17.98 1.74
N ASN A 116 1.93 18.08 2.83
CA ASN A 116 2.71 19.27 3.18
C ASN A 116 3.85 18.94 4.17
N VAL A 117 4.76 19.90 4.36
CA VAL A 117 5.99 19.72 5.17
C VAL A 117 5.69 19.43 6.65
N LEU A 118 4.71 20.12 7.26
CA LEU A 118 4.37 19.92 8.67
C LEU A 118 3.80 18.52 8.91
N ILE A 119 2.95 18.03 8.01
CA ILE A 119 2.45 16.67 8.01
C ILE A 119 3.61 15.69 7.86
N GLY A 120 4.54 15.96 6.94
CA GLY A 120 5.72 15.13 6.72
C GLY A 120 6.58 14.97 7.97
N LEU A 121 6.83 16.03 8.71
CA LEU A 121 7.58 15.98 9.98
C LEU A 121 6.85 15.15 11.05
N SER A 122 5.53 15.26 11.13
CA SER A 122 4.74 14.52 12.12
C SER A 122 4.61 13.03 11.81
N TYR A 123 4.32 12.68 10.54
CA TYR A 123 3.96 11.31 10.16
C TYR A 123 5.11 10.49 9.60
N GLY A 124 6.21 11.10 9.13
CA GLY A 124 7.34 10.38 8.54
C GLY A 124 7.97 9.37 9.51
N LYS A 125 8.26 9.80 10.73
CA LYS A 125 8.79 8.92 11.78
C LYS A 125 7.80 7.82 12.17
N LYS A 126 6.52 8.16 12.34
CA LYS A 126 5.46 7.18 12.64
C LYS A 126 5.33 6.10 11.57
N SER A 127 5.47 6.49 10.29
CA SER A 127 5.49 5.54 9.17
C SER A 127 6.65 4.55 9.29
N GLN A 128 7.87 5.07 9.47
CA GLN A 128 9.06 4.22 9.61
C GLN A 128 8.95 3.25 10.78
N ASP A 129 8.53 3.73 11.96
CA ASP A 129 8.40 2.90 13.17
C ASP A 129 7.33 1.80 13.00
N SER A 130 6.18 2.13 12.38
CA SER A 130 5.13 1.15 12.14
C SER A 130 5.54 0.07 11.15
N ILE A 131 6.23 0.44 10.06
CA ILE A 131 6.73 -0.52 9.07
C ILE A 131 7.87 -1.37 9.65
N ALA A 132 8.78 -0.76 10.43
CA ALA A 132 9.84 -1.51 11.12
C ALA A 132 9.23 -2.56 12.06
N LYS A 133 8.19 -2.20 12.82
CA LYS A 133 7.47 -3.15 13.70
C LYS A 133 6.75 -4.24 12.90
N ALA A 134 6.18 -3.93 11.73
CA ALA A 134 5.60 -4.94 10.86
C ALA A 134 6.63 -5.99 10.41
N ILE A 135 7.83 -5.55 10.01
CA ILE A 135 8.94 -6.45 9.61
C ILE A 135 9.46 -7.26 10.81
N GLU A 136 9.51 -6.66 12.01
CA GLU A 136 9.89 -7.38 13.24
C GLU A 136 8.90 -8.53 13.53
N LEU A 137 7.59 -8.26 13.38
CA LEU A 137 6.54 -9.24 13.62
C LEU A 137 6.46 -10.31 12.53
N ASP A 138 6.68 -9.94 11.26
CA ASP A 138 6.77 -10.88 10.13
C ASP A 138 7.93 -10.53 9.20
N PRO A 139 9.12 -11.10 9.44
CA PRO A 139 10.30 -10.88 8.60
C PRO A 139 10.19 -11.46 7.18
N LYS A 140 9.12 -12.21 6.88
CA LYS A 140 8.88 -12.80 5.56
C LYS A 140 7.80 -12.06 4.75
N SER A 141 7.22 -11.00 5.29
CA SER A 141 6.23 -10.19 4.57
C SER A 141 6.88 -9.41 3.43
N SER A 142 6.66 -9.86 2.19
CA SER A 142 7.06 -9.15 0.97
C SER A 142 6.51 -7.72 0.96
N GLU A 143 5.25 -7.57 1.33
CA GLU A 143 4.52 -6.30 1.34
C GLU A 143 5.12 -5.29 2.33
N ALA A 144 5.63 -5.76 3.48
CA ALA A 144 6.30 -4.90 4.45
C ALA A 144 7.63 -4.35 3.90
N TYR A 145 8.38 -5.15 3.14
CA TYR A 145 9.57 -4.67 2.44
C TYR A 145 9.21 -3.72 1.30
N VAL A 146 8.13 -3.96 0.54
CA VAL A 146 7.63 -2.97 -0.43
C VAL A 146 7.33 -1.65 0.27
N SER A 147 6.58 -1.67 1.37
CA SER A 147 6.22 -0.47 2.13
C SER A 147 7.45 0.30 2.64
N ARG A 148 8.48 -0.41 3.14
CA ARG A 148 9.75 0.21 3.55
C ARG A 148 10.51 0.79 2.37
N GLY A 149 10.58 0.06 1.27
CA GLY A 149 11.21 0.52 0.03
C GLY A 149 10.56 1.77 -0.52
N VAL A 150 9.23 1.88 -0.48
CA VAL A 150 8.49 3.09 -0.87
C VAL A 150 8.87 4.27 0.04
N GLY A 151 8.96 4.06 1.35
CA GLY A 151 9.47 5.06 2.28
C GLY A 151 10.88 5.53 1.91
N ASN A 152 11.81 4.59 1.70
CA ASN A 152 13.19 4.88 1.30
C ASN A 152 13.28 5.59 -0.06
N TYR A 153 12.39 5.28 -1.00
CA TYR A 153 12.35 5.93 -2.32
C TYR A 153 12.06 7.44 -2.22
N TYR A 154 11.21 7.86 -1.28
CA TYR A 154 10.84 9.26 -1.10
C TYR A 154 11.75 10.02 -0.14
N VAL A 155 12.33 9.35 0.86
CA VAL A 155 13.23 9.98 1.83
C VAL A 155 14.62 10.17 1.20
N PRO A 156 15.22 11.38 1.25
CA PRO A 156 16.59 11.62 0.78
C PRO A 156 17.63 10.79 1.55
N SER A 157 18.73 10.45 0.89
CA SER A 157 19.84 9.68 1.48
C SER A 157 20.44 10.36 2.73
N GLY A 158 20.54 11.69 2.73
CA GLY A 158 21.00 12.47 3.89
C GLY A 158 20.05 12.42 5.11
N LEU A 159 18.84 11.90 4.94
CA LEU A 159 17.86 11.70 6.01
C LEU A 159 17.60 10.21 6.31
N GLY A 160 18.52 9.34 5.92
CA GLY A 160 18.45 7.91 6.22
C GLY A 160 17.64 7.08 5.23
N GLY A 161 17.19 7.66 4.10
CA GLY A 161 16.52 6.97 2.99
C GLY A 161 17.45 6.83 1.77
N GLY A 162 16.87 6.91 0.60
CA GLY A 162 17.58 6.93 -0.68
C GLY A 162 17.22 5.76 -1.59
N VAL A 163 17.43 6.00 -2.87
CA VAL A 163 17.01 5.07 -3.92
C VAL A 163 17.73 3.72 -3.84
N ASP A 164 18.97 3.67 -3.37
CA ASP A 164 19.72 2.42 -3.23
C ASP A 164 19.16 1.53 -2.12
N LEU A 165 18.70 2.12 -1.02
CA LEU A 165 17.96 1.40 0.03
C LEU A 165 16.62 0.89 -0.49
N ALA A 166 15.90 1.72 -1.24
CA ALA A 166 14.66 1.33 -1.87
C ALA A 166 14.83 0.12 -2.82
N ILE A 167 15.85 0.14 -3.68
CA ILE A 167 16.16 -0.98 -4.59
C ILE A 167 16.40 -2.28 -3.80
N ARG A 168 17.19 -2.24 -2.73
CA ARG A 168 17.44 -3.43 -1.89
C ARG A 168 16.16 -3.97 -1.26
N ASP A 169 15.27 -3.10 -0.78
CA ASP A 169 14.00 -3.51 -0.20
C ASP A 169 13.08 -4.14 -1.24
N PHE A 170 12.96 -3.57 -2.44
CA PHE A 170 12.16 -4.15 -3.51
C PHE A 170 12.74 -5.49 -4.01
N GLN A 171 14.07 -5.62 -4.09
CA GLN A 171 14.71 -6.89 -4.39
C GLN A 171 14.43 -7.95 -3.31
N LYS A 172 14.46 -7.55 -2.03
CA LYS A 172 14.10 -8.44 -0.92
C LYS A 172 12.63 -8.84 -0.98
N ALA A 173 11.74 -7.92 -1.33
CA ALA A 173 10.32 -8.22 -1.54
C ALA A 173 10.12 -9.25 -2.67
N ILE A 174 10.83 -9.11 -3.79
CA ILE A 174 10.79 -10.06 -4.92
C ILE A 174 11.37 -11.42 -4.52
N GLU A 175 12.45 -11.47 -3.73
CA GLU A 175 13.01 -12.72 -3.20
C GLU A 175 11.96 -13.49 -2.37
N LEU A 176 11.21 -12.75 -1.52
CA LEU A 176 10.18 -13.33 -0.66
C LEU A 176 8.91 -13.71 -1.43
N ASN A 177 8.51 -12.89 -2.41
CA ASN A 177 7.36 -13.15 -3.28
C ASN A 177 7.69 -12.79 -4.74
N PRO A 178 8.17 -13.75 -5.56
CA PRO A 178 8.48 -13.49 -6.97
C PRO A 178 7.27 -13.15 -7.85
N LYS A 179 6.06 -13.24 -7.30
CA LYS A 179 4.80 -12.88 -8.00
C LYS A 179 4.25 -11.52 -7.59
N SER A 180 4.97 -10.74 -6.78
CA SER A 180 4.57 -9.40 -6.38
C SER A 180 4.75 -8.42 -7.55
N ASP A 181 3.68 -8.14 -8.30
CA ASP A 181 3.67 -7.13 -9.37
C ASP A 181 4.01 -5.73 -8.84
N GLU A 182 3.58 -5.41 -7.63
CA GLU A 182 3.85 -4.15 -6.93
C GLU A 182 5.35 -3.97 -6.62
N ALA A 183 6.04 -5.03 -6.19
CA ALA A 183 7.49 -4.99 -5.95
C ALA A 183 8.27 -4.70 -7.25
N TYR A 184 7.87 -5.30 -8.37
CA TYR A 184 8.46 -5.00 -9.67
C TYR A 184 8.14 -3.60 -10.17
N LEU A 185 6.93 -3.10 -9.97
CA LEU A 185 6.55 -1.72 -10.30
C LEU A 185 7.45 -0.73 -9.57
N TRP A 186 7.58 -0.87 -8.25
CA TRP A 186 8.40 0.04 -7.45
C TRP A 186 9.90 -0.11 -7.73
N LEU A 187 10.38 -1.33 -8.01
CA LEU A 187 11.75 -1.54 -8.49
C LEU A 187 11.99 -0.77 -9.79
N GLY A 188 11.04 -0.83 -10.73
CA GLY A 188 11.12 -0.06 -11.97
C GLY A 188 11.20 1.45 -11.73
N LEU A 189 10.39 1.98 -10.82
CA LEU A 189 10.44 3.40 -10.44
C LEU A 189 11.80 3.79 -9.83
N ALA A 190 12.35 2.94 -8.96
CA ALA A 190 13.64 3.18 -8.33
C ALA A 190 14.80 3.09 -9.34
N MET A 191 14.77 2.11 -10.25
CA MET A 191 15.76 2.01 -11.35
C MET A 191 15.71 3.23 -12.26
N ARG A 192 14.52 3.70 -12.66
CA ARG A 192 14.39 4.92 -13.46
C ARG A 192 14.92 6.16 -12.74
N LYS A 193 14.64 6.30 -11.45
CA LYS A 193 15.17 7.40 -10.62
C LYS A 193 16.70 7.40 -10.55
N SER A 194 17.32 6.23 -10.73
CA SER A 194 18.79 6.04 -10.81
C SER A 194 19.33 6.12 -12.25
N ASN A 195 18.54 6.60 -13.22
CA ASN A 195 18.89 6.65 -14.65
C ASN A 195 19.17 5.26 -15.29
N ARG A 196 18.71 4.16 -14.68
CA ARG A 196 18.85 2.79 -15.16
C ARG A 196 17.61 2.40 -15.99
N ASN A 197 17.37 3.13 -17.09
CA ASN A 197 16.10 3.04 -17.84
C ASN A 197 15.85 1.64 -18.43
N ALA A 198 16.85 0.97 -18.97
CA ALA A 198 16.69 -0.38 -19.52
C ALA A 198 16.23 -1.39 -18.45
N GLU A 199 16.76 -1.31 -17.23
CA GLU A 199 16.38 -2.17 -16.12
C GLU A 199 14.99 -1.78 -15.57
N ALA A 200 14.69 -0.47 -15.53
CA ALA A 200 13.36 0.00 -15.17
C ALA A 200 12.28 -0.58 -16.09
N ARG A 201 12.51 -0.55 -17.41
CA ARG A 201 11.59 -1.13 -18.40
C ARG A 201 11.40 -2.63 -18.21
N LYS A 202 12.47 -3.38 -17.93
CA LYS A 202 12.38 -4.82 -17.62
C LYS A 202 11.50 -5.07 -16.38
N ALA A 203 11.70 -4.30 -15.33
CA ALA A 203 10.91 -4.41 -14.11
C ALA A 203 9.43 -4.08 -14.34
N PHE A 204 9.11 -2.99 -15.05
CA PHE A 204 7.72 -2.67 -15.41
C PHE A 204 7.08 -3.72 -16.31
N SER A 205 7.83 -4.27 -17.28
CA SER A 205 7.33 -5.36 -18.12
C SER A 205 7.01 -6.60 -17.31
N LYS A 206 7.85 -6.93 -16.32
CA LYS A 206 7.58 -8.05 -15.41
C LYS A 206 6.38 -7.79 -14.50
N SER A 207 6.22 -6.58 -13.98
CA SER A 207 5.02 -6.17 -13.25
C SER A 207 3.75 -6.37 -14.09
N LEU A 208 3.76 -5.95 -15.37
CA LEU A 208 2.62 -6.11 -16.29
C LEU A 208 2.37 -7.55 -16.74
N GLU A 209 3.40 -8.39 -16.80
CA GLU A 209 3.24 -9.83 -17.03
C GLU A 209 2.45 -10.47 -15.87
N LEU A 210 2.70 -10.03 -14.63
CA LEU A 210 2.03 -10.52 -13.42
C LEU A 210 0.65 -9.90 -13.24
N ASN A 211 0.50 -8.61 -13.54
CA ASN A 211 -0.76 -7.87 -13.45
C ASN A 211 -0.97 -6.97 -14.69
N PRO A 212 -1.57 -7.51 -15.77
CA PRO A 212 -1.78 -6.76 -17.00
C PRO A 212 -2.82 -5.62 -16.87
N ASN A 213 -3.57 -5.56 -15.79
CA ASN A 213 -4.61 -4.56 -15.57
C ASN A 213 -4.10 -3.30 -14.86
N ARG A 214 -2.88 -3.30 -14.30
CA ARG A 214 -2.34 -2.19 -13.53
C ARG A 214 -2.05 -0.98 -14.45
N VAL A 215 -3.01 -0.05 -14.52
CA VAL A 215 -2.95 1.15 -15.37
C VAL A 215 -1.72 1.99 -15.04
N TRP A 216 -1.40 2.16 -13.76
CA TRP A 216 -0.25 2.97 -13.37
C TRP A 216 1.07 2.40 -13.88
N THR A 217 1.26 1.08 -13.85
CA THR A 217 2.46 0.43 -14.41
C THR A 217 2.60 0.68 -15.91
N LYS A 218 1.49 0.60 -16.68
CA LYS A 218 1.49 0.94 -18.11
C LYS A 218 1.97 2.37 -18.34
N GLN A 219 1.40 3.31 -17.61
CA GLN A 219 1.77 4.73 -17.68
C GLN A 219 3.26 4.94 -17.32
N GLN A 220 3.80 4.21 -16.34
CA GLN A 220 5.21 4.34 -15.96
C GLN A 220 6.15 3.75 -17.02
N LEU A 221 5.79 2.62 -17.61
CA LEU A 221 6.55 2.02 -18.72
C LEU A 221 6.61 2.96 -19.94
N GLU A 222 5.47 3.55 -20.32
CA GLU A 222 5.38 4.52 -21.44
C GLU A 222 6.25 5.76 -21.20
N LYS A 223 6.30 6.26 -19.98
CA LYS A 223 7.12 7.43 -19.57
C LYS A 223 8.61 7.12 -19.42
N THR A 224 9.01 5.86 -19.53
CA THR A 224 10.41 5.46 -19.33
C THR A 224 11.11 5.37 -20.69
N PRO A 225 12.19 6.15 -20.94
CA PRO A 225 12.95 6.08 -22.18
C PRO A 225 13.40 4.67 -22.53
N ALA A 226 13.54 4.39 -23.81
CA ALA A 226 13.98 3.07 -24.29
C ALA A 226 15.50 2.85 -24.05
N ASN A 227 16.24 3.94 -23.90
CA ASN A 227 17.70 3.96 -23.76
C ASN A 227 18.11 4.57 -22.40
#